data_3e2c5697d54cce094a29a6a92ff77a6a
#
_entry.id   3e2c5697d54cce094a29a6a92ff77a6a
#
_cell.length_a   1.000
_cell.length_b   1.000
_cell.length_c   1.000
_cell.angle_alpha   90.00
_cell.angle_beta   90.00
_cell.angle_gamma   90.00
#
_symmetry.space_group_name_H-M   'P 1'
#
loop_
_entity.id
_entity.type
_entity.pdbx_description
1 polymer ?
#
loop_
_entity_poly.entity_id
_entity_poly.type
_entity_poly.pdbx_seq_one_letter_code
_entity_poly.pdbx_strand_id
1 'polypeptide(L)'
;MTVECVVVSDTRFGSGGFTLIELMLGITVAAVLLALAVPSFQNVTANNALRTASADLITAINTARSQAVNLRKDVVLKQKNSDWSDGWEVEYHTSVDVEGKQEFTPSGKVTVNMNLSELTFRSSGMVSDEAEFTICDDRSGESGRRIRVKKFGVIENEMIVCG
;
A
#
# COMPACT_ATOMS: atom_id res chain seq x y z
N MET A 1 -5.57 67.49 28.40
CA MET A 1 -5.26 66.12 27.92
C MET A 1 -5.41 65.18 29.09
N THR A 2 -6.56 64.53 29.23
CA THR A 2 -6.89 63.58 30.31
C THR A 2 -6.61 62.17 29.79
N VAL A 3 -5.68 61.49 30.42
CA VAL A 3 -5.33 60.11 30.11
C VAL A 3 -6.27 59.20 30.88
N GLU A 4 -7.20 58.54 30.22
CA GLU A 4 -8.03 57.50 30.82
C GLU A 4 -7.21 56.20 30.94
N CYS A 5 -7.00 55.75 32.19
CA CYS A 5 -6.47 54.44 32.48
C CYS A 5 -7.59 53.40 32.29
N VAL A 6 -7.45 52.57 31.22
CA VAL A 6 -8.28 51.37 31.07
C VAL A 6 -7.78 50.31 32.04
N VAL A 7 -8.58 50.01 33.04
CA VAL A 7 -8.37 48.89 33.97
C VAL A 7 -8.74 47.61 33.27
N VAL A 8 -7.75 46.84 32.83
CA VAL A 8 -7.95 45.47 32.33
C VAL A 8 -8.27 44.59 33.53
N SER A 9 -9.52 44.15 33.65
CA SER A 9 -9.93 43.19 34.68
C SER A 9 -9.31 41.82 34.38
N ASP A 10 -8.37 41.42 35.22
CA ASP A 10 -7.72 40.12 35.22
C ASP A 10 -8.73 39.04 35.62
N THR A 11 -9.33 38.38 34.65
CA THR A 11 -10.18 37.20 34.86
C THR A 11 -9.31 36.02 35.27
N ARG A 12 -9.10 35.83 36.56
CA ARG A 12 -8.47 34.63 37.12
C ARG A 12 -9.35 33.44 36.78
N PHE A 13 -8.92 32.64 35.77
CA PHE A 13 -9.45 31.32 35.58
C PHE A 13 -9.13 30.48 36.81
N GLY A 14 -10.17 30.18 37.62
CA GLY A 14 -10.03 29.29 38.76
C GLY A 14 -9.53 27.92 38.29
N SER A 15 -8.37 27.47 38.77
CA SER A 15 -7.86 26.13 38.57
C SER A 15 -8.73 25.15 39.39
N GLY A 16 -9.86 24.74 38.81
CA GLY A 16 -10.67 23.63 39.33
C GLY A 16 -9.90 22.34 39.12
N GLY A 17 -9.50 21.64 40.20
CA GLY A 17 -8.92 20.29 40.11
C GLY A 17 -9.99 19.30 39.69
N PHE A 18 -9.62 18.30 38.82
CA PHE A 18 -10.49 17.18 38.46
C PHE A 18 -10.82 16.32 39.68
N THR A 19 -12.06 15.92 39.81
CA THR A 19 -12.47 14.94 40.83
C THR A 19 -12.07 13.54 40.40
N LEU A 20 -11.79 12.65 41.34
CA LEU A 20 -11.44 11.25 41.05
C LEU A 20 -12.54 10.55 40.24
N ILE A 21 -13.83 10.85 40.55
CA ILE A 21 -14.97 10.27 39.83
C ILE A 21 -15.04 10.75 38.38
N GLU A 22 -14.70 11.99 38.10
CA GLU A 22 -14.70 12.58 36.77
C GLU A 22 -13.61 11.92 35.91
N LEU A 23 -12.42 11.67 36.49
CA LEU A 23 -11.36 10.93 35.82
C LEU A 23 -11.80 9.50 35.50
N MET A 24 -12.40 8.79 36.47
CA MET A 24 -12.90 7.41 36.24
C MET A 24 -13.96 7.35 35.15
N LEU A 25 -14.89 8.32 35.14
CA LEU A 25 -15.90 8.41 34.09
C LEU A 25 -15.26 8.68 32.73
N GLY A 26 -14.28 9.57 32.67
CA GLY A 26 -13.55 9.89 31.44
C GLY A 26 -12.83 8.68 30.85
N ILE A 27 -12.12 7.91 31.66
CA ILE A 27 -11.41 6.69 31.16
C ILE A 27 -12.38 5.58 30.75
N THR A 28 -13.53 5.42 31.40
CA THR A 28 -14.53 4.41 31.00
C THR A 28 -15.15 4.75 29.64
N VAL A 29 -15.51 6.01 29.42
CA VAL A 29 -16.01 6.48 28.11
C VAL A 29 -14.94 6.31 27.02
N ALA A 30 -13.70 6.71 27.31
CA ALA A 30 -12.60 6.54 26.38
C ALA A 30 -12.35 5.06 26.01
N ALA A 31 -12.41 4.16 27.00
CA ALA A 31 -12.25 2.72 26.76
C ALA A 31 -13.33 2.15 25.82
N VAL A 32 -14.60 2.56 26.01
CA VAL A 32 -15.71 2.15 25.15
C VAL A 32 -15.51 2.67 23.72
N LEU A 33 -15.13 3.92 23.55
CA LEU A 33 -14.88 4.51 22.22
C LEU A 33 -13.72 3.83 21.51
N LEU A 34 -12.62 3.53 22.22
CA LEU A 34 -11.46 2.81 21.66
C LEU A 34 -11.83 1.39 21.24
N ALA A 35 -12.67 0.68 22.00
CA ALA A 35 -13.10 -0.66 21.65
C ALA A 35 -13.85 -0.71 20.30
N LEU A 36 -14.55 0.33 19.91
CA LEU A 36 -15.24 0.45 18.63
C LEU A 36 -14.32 0.98 17.50
N ALA A 37 -13.38 1.84 17.84
CA ALA A 37 -12.51 2.48 16.86
C ALA A 37 -11.43 1.53 16.31
N VAL A 38 -10.86 0.66 17.15
CA VAL A 38 -9.73 -0.22 16.78
C VAL A 38 -10.07 -1.16 15.61
N PRO A 39 -11.18 -1.94 15.61
CA PRO A 39 -11.46 -2.84 14.50
C PRO A 39 -11.73 -2.10 13.19
N SER A 40 -12.37 -0.93 13.25
CA SER A 40 -12.60 -0.10 12.05
C SER A 40 -11.30 0.37 11.43
N PHE A 41 -10.33 0.78 12.23
CA PHE A 41 -9.02 1.23 11.78
C PHE A 41 -8.21 0.10 11.14
N GLN A 42 -8.26 -1.10 11.68
CA GLN A 42 -7.59 -2.28 11.12
C GLN A 42 -8.11 -2.59 9.70
N ASN A 43 -9.41 -2.53 9.48
CA ASN A 43 -10.00 -2.75 8.15
C ASN A 43 -9.56 -1.69 7.13
N VAL A 44 -9.51 -0.42 7.54
CA VAL A 44 -9.02 0.66 6.68
C VAL A 44 -7.55 0.45 6.30
N THR A 45 -6.72 0.09 7.27
CA THR A 45 -5.29 -0.16 7.05
C THR A 45 -5.05 -1.34 6.11
N ALA A 46 -5.77 -2.46 6.31
CA ALA A 46 -5.66 -3.64 5.46
C ALA A 46 -6.11 -3.32 4.01
N ASN A 47 -7.23 -2.63 3.83
CA ASN A 47 -7.70 -2.21 2.50
C ASN A 47 -6.71 -1.27 1.81
N ASN A 48 -6.06 -0.38 2.55
CA ASN A 48 -5.02 0.49 2.00
C ASN A 48 -3.78 -0.30 1.59
N ALA A 49 -3.35 -1.30 2.37
CA ALA A 49 -2.24 -2.18 2.03
C ALA A 49 -2.49 -2.93 0.71
N LEU A 50 -3.70 -3.50 0.52
CA LEU A 50 -4.09 -4.14 -0.73
C LEU A 50 -4.06 -3.19 -1.93
N ARG A 51 -4.56 -1.97 -1.76
CA ARG A 51 -4.55 -0.94 -2.83
C ARG A 51 -3.12 -0.54 -3.19
N THR A 52 -2.28 -0.32 -2.19
CA THR A 52 -0.87 0.06 -2.39
C THR A 52 -0.13 -1.07 -3.10
N ALA A 53 -0.21 -2.32 -2.63
CA ALA A 53 0.42 -3.46 -3.28
C ALA A 53 -0.02 -3.63 -4.74
N SER A 54 -1.32 -3.43 -5.02
CA SER A 54 -1.84 -3.46 -6.41
C SER A 54 -1.28 -2.34 -7.27
N ALA A 55 -1.19 -1.12 -6.74
CA ALA A 55 -0.65 0.03 -7.46
C ALA A 55 0.86 -0.13 -7.72
N ASP A 56 1.60 -0.64 -6.74
CA ASP A 56 3.03 -0.92 -6.85
C ASP A 56 3.31 -2.00 -7.88
N LEU A 57 2.50 -3.06 -7.92
CA LEU A 57 2.63 -4.11 -8.92
C LEU A 57 2.34 -3.58 -10.34
N ILE A 58 1.28 -2.80 -10.53
CA ILE A 58 0.98 -2.16 -11.81
C ILE A 58 2.11 -1.22 -12.23
N THR A 59 2.69 -0.49 -11.28
CA THR A 59 3.83 0.39 -11.53
C THR A 59 5.05 -0.41 -11.96
N ALA A 60 5.36 -1.51 -11.29
CA ALA A 60 6.46 -2.41 -11.65
C ALA A 60 6.28 -3.00 -13.05
N ILE A 61 5.08 -3.47 -13.40
CA ILE A 61 4.73 -4.00 -14.72
C ILE A 61 4.94 -2.93 -15.81
N ASN A 62 4.42 -1.71 -15.60
CA ASN A 62 4.57 -0.60 -16.54
C ASN A 62 6.04 -0.17 -16.67
N THR A 63 6.78 -0.15 -15.57
CA THR A 63 8.22 0.15 -15.57
C THR A 63 8.99 -0.90 -16.36
N ALA A 64 8.78 -2.19 -16.07
CA ALA A 64 9.45 -3.27 -16.80
C ALA A 64 9.17 -3.19 -18.31
N ARG A 65 7.91 -2.98 -18.68
CA ARG A 65 7.52 -2.80 -20.08
C ARG A 65 8.18 -1.59 -20.73
N SER A 66 8.13 -0.44 -20.07
CA SER A 66 8.73 0.80 -20.58
C SER A 66 10.24 0.67 -20.75
N GLN A 67 10.92 0.05 -19.80
CA GLN A 67 12.35 -0.20 -19.89
C GLN A 67 12.71 -1.19 -21.00
N ALA A 68 11.93 -2.25 -21.18
CA ALA A 68 12.14 -3.19 -22.28
C ALA A 68 12.09 -2.50 -23.66
N VAL A 69 11.11 -1.62 -23.87
CA VAL A 69 10.97 -0.85 -25.10
C VAL A 69 12.09 0.17 -25.27
N ASN A 70 12.40 0.92 -24.20
CA ASN A 70 13.41 2.00 -24.24
C ASN A 70 14.84 1.45 -24.46
N LEU A 71 15.17 0.38 -23.74
CA LEU A 71 16.49 -0.26 -23.83
C LEU A 71 16.62 -1.19 -25.04
N ARG A 72 15.49 -1.50 -25.71
CA ARG A 72 15.40 -2.52 -26.80
C ARG A 72 15.98 -3.87 -26.38
N LYS A 73 15.77 -4.24 -25.12
CA LYS A 73 16.22 -5.49 -24.51
C LYS A 73 15.09 -6.08 -23.69
N ASP A 74 15.18 -7.36 -23.42
CA ASP A 74 14.25 -8.01 -22.52
C ASP A 74 14.49 -7.55 -21.08
N VAL A 75 13.40 -7.33 -20.35
CA VAL A 75 13.40 -6.93 -18.95
C VAL A 75 12.54 -7.92 -18.17
N VAL A 76 13.04 -8.34 -17.02
CA VAL A 76 12.39 -9.35 -16.20
C VAL A 76 11.80 -8.72 -14.94
N LEU A 77 10.54 -9.01 -14.68
CA LEU A 77 9.88 -8.78 -13.37
C LEU A 77 9.84 -10.14 -12.67
N LYS A 78 10.51 -10.26 -11.54
CA LYS A 78 10.60 -11.52 -10.77
C LYS A 78 10.25 -11.33 -9.30
N GLN A 79 9.89 -12.43 -8.68
CA GLN A 79 9.63 -12.49 -7.24
C GLN A 79 10.91 -12.34 -6.43
N LYS A 80 10.79 -11.78 -5.23
CA LYS A 80 11.84 -11.71 -4.24
C LYS A 80 11.79 -12.95 -3.35
N ASN A 81 12.94 -13.47 -2.93
CA ASN A 81 13.05 -14.64 -2.03
C ASN A 81 12.21 -15.87 -2.45
N SER A 82 11.89 -16.02 -3.73
CA SER A 82 11.05 -17.10 -4.26
C SER A 82 9.57 -17.03 -3.82
N ASP A 83 9.10 -15.86 -3.35
CA ASP A 83 7.71 -15.60 -3.00
C ASP A 83 7.31 -14.18 -3.44
N TRP A 84 6.21 -14.06 -4.17
CA TRP A 84 5.65 -12.77 -4.57
C TRP A 84 5.16 -11.95 -3.39
N SER A 85 4.82 -12.59 -2.28
CA SER A 85 4.39 -11.91 -1.05
C SER A 85 5.54 -11.20 -0.34
N ASP A 86 6.79 -11.64 -0.54
CA ASP A 86 7.99 -10.97 -0.04
C ASP A 86 8.35 -9.72 -0.87
N GLY A 87 7.71 -9.55 -2.02
CA GLY A 87 7.91 -8.47 -2.95
C GLY A 87 8.37 -8.92 -4.33
N TRP A 88 8.67 -7.94 -5.16
CA TRP A 88 9.12 -8.16 -6.53
C TRP A 88 10.17 -7.13 -6.93
N GLU A 89 10.90 -7.46 -7.97
CA GLU A 89 11.96 -6.62 -8.51
C GLU A 89 11.93 -6.60 -10.03
N VAL A 90 12.24 -5.45 -10.58
CA VAL A 90 12.43 -5.27 -12.02
C VAL A 90 13.92 -5.28 -12.29
N GLU A 91 14.38 -6.24 -13.06
CA GLU A 91 15.78 -6.44 -13.40
C GLU A 91 16.07 -6.00 -14.84
N TYR A 92 17.05 -5.10 -14.99
CA TYR A 92 17.49 -4.59 -16.28
C TYR A 92 18.79 -5.27 -16.68
N HIS A 93 18.79 -5.99 -17.78
CA HIS A 93 20.02 -6.47 -18.40
C HIS A 93 20.65 -5.35 -19.25
N THR A 94 21.47 -4.52 -18.64
CA THR A 94 22.25 -3.54 -19.39
C THR A 94 23.68 -4.03 -19.58
N SER A 95 24.19 -3.88 -20.81
CA SER A 95 25.62 -4.06 -21.14
C SER A 95 26.48 -2.85 -20.76
N VAL A 96 25.93 -1.88 -20.05
CA VAL A 96 26.60 -0.67 -19.55
C VAL A 96 26.15 -0.49 -18.11
N ASP A 97 27.09 -0.46 -17.20
CA ASP A 97 27.05 -0.36 -15.73
C ASP A 97 25.97 0.53 -15.06
N VAL A 98 24.74 0.49 -15.52
CA VAL A 98 23.62 1.08 -14.82
C VAL A 98 22.79 -0.08 -14.28
N GLU A 99 23.11 -0.51 -13.08
CA GLU A 99 22.27 -1.40 -12.28
C GLU A 99 20.98 -0.68 -11.89
N GLY A 100 20.03 -0.63 -12.80
CA GLY A 100 18.69 -0.14 -12.55
C GLY A 100 17.80 -1.21 -11.95
N LYS A 101 18.13 -1.72 -10.75
CA LYS A 101 17.27 -2.63 -10.01
C LYS A 101 16.24 -1.82 -9.25
N GLN A 102 14.96 -2.02 -9.54
CA GLN A 102 13.88 -1.43 -8.78
C GLN A 102 13.15 -2.49 -7.97
N GLU A 103 13.14 -2.31 -6.66
CA GLU A 103 12.52 -3.26 -5.73
C GLU A 103 11.23 -2.67 -5.15
N PHE A 104 10.24 -3.55 -4.98
CA PHE A 104 8.96 -3.25 -4.35
C PHE A 104 8.70 -4.28 -3.25
N THR A 105 8.26 -3.82 -2.10
CA THR A 105 7.92 -4.69 -0.97
C THR A 105 6.52 -4.33 -0.48
N PRO A 106 5.55 -5.25 -0.53
CA PRO A 106 4.22 -5.01 0.00
C PRO A 106 4.26 -4.66 1.49
N SER A 107 3.38 -3.78 1.91
CA SER A 107 3.19 -3.45 3.31
C SER A 107 2.03 -4.24 3.91
N GLY A 108 2.11 -4.52 5.21
CA GLY A 108 1.05 -5.26 5.93
C GLY A 108 1.04 -6.76 5.62
N LYS A 109 -0.09 -7.39 5.89
CA LYS A 109 -0.29 -8.83 5.68
C LYS A 109 -0.93 -9.10 4.32
N VAL A 110 -0.21 -8.77 3.27
CA VAL A 110 -0.66 -8.96 1.89
C VAL A 110 -0.01 -10.21 1.32
N THR A 111 -0.82 -11.10 0.77
CA THR A 111 -0.39 -12.28 0.03
C THR A 111 -0.55 -12.02 -1.46
N VAL A 112 0.51 -12.26 -2.23
CA VAL A 112 0.50 -12.12 -3.68
C VAL A 112 0.80 -13.49 -4.30
N ASN A 113 -0.16 -14.02 -5.05
CA ASN A 113 0.00 -15.27 -5.78
C ASN A 113 0.06 -14.98 -7.27
N MET A 114 0.93 -15.66 -7.98
CA MET A 114 1.07 -15.61 -9.43
C MET A 114 1.28 -17.02 -9.98
N ASN A 115 0.79 -17.24 -11.17
CA ASN A 115 0.93 -18.50 -11.89
C ASN A 115 2.35 -18.78 -12.44
N LEU A 116 3.26 -17.80 -12.41
CA LEU A 116 4.63 -17.88 -12.89
C LEU A 116 5.61 -17.35 -11.83
N SER A 117 6.88 -17.77 -11.88
CA SER A 117 7.94 -17.25 -10.99
C SER A 117 8.52 -15.91 -11.46
N GLU A 118 8.39 -15.62 -12.74
CA GLU A 118 8.88 -14.40 -13.39
C GLU A 118 8.04 -14.04 -14.60
N LEU A 119 8.07 -12.77 -15.00
CA LEU A 119 7.41 -12.25 -16.19
C LEU A 119 8.42 -11.46 -17.03
N THR A 120 8.68 -11.94 -18.24
CA THR A 120 9.62 -11.28 -19.15
C THR A 120 8.89 -10.37 -20.14
N PHE A 121 9.31 -9.11 -20.18
CA PHE A 121 8.89 -8.13 -21.18
C PHE A 121 9.92 -8.06 -22.30
N ARG A 122 9.47 -8.30 -23.52
CA ARG A 122 10.32 -8.21 -24.73
C ARG A 122 10.48 -6.76 -25.17
N SER A 123 11.51 -6.50 -25.95
CA SER A 123 11.78 -5.19 -26.56
C SER A 123 10.61 -4.60 -27.36
N SER A 124 9.67 -5.45 -27.80
CA SER A 124 8.41 -5.02 -28.44
C SER A 124 7.34 -4.53 -27.46
N GLY A 125 7.56 -4.63 -26.15
CA GLY A 125 6.59 -4.35 -25.10
C GLY A 125 5.55 -5.47 -24.88
N MET A 126 5.70 -6.60 -25.56
CA MET A 126 4.90 -7.81 -25.31
C MET A 126 5.49 -8.62 -24.18
N VAL A 127 4.65 -9.38 -23.48
CA VAL A 127 5.09 -10.35 -22.47
C VAL A 127 5.36 -11.72 -23.12
N SER A 128 6.27 -12.49 -22.52
CA SER A 128 6.54 -13.87 -22.93
C SER A 128 5.29 -14.73 -22.78
N ASP A 129 4.67 -14.65 -21.60
CA ASP A 129 3.49 -15.42 -21.21
C ASP A 129 2.46 -14.52 -20.54
N GLU A 130 1.19 -14.87 -20.64
CA GLU A 130 0.14 -14.15 -19.92
C GLU A 130 0.24 -14.47 -18.42
N ALA A 131 0.14 -13.44 -17.60
CA ALA A 131 0.27 -13.54 -16.16
C ALA A 131 -1.01 -13.13 -15.45
N GLU A 132 -1.32 -13.85 -14.38
CA GLU A 132 -2.41 -13.50 -13.46
C GLU A 132 -1.86 -13.42 -12.04
N PHE A 133 -2.00 -12.24 -11.43
CA PHE A 133 -1.68 -11.98 -10.04
C PHE A 133 -2.97 -11.89 -9.23
N THR A 134 -3.00 -12.60 -8.11
CA THR A 134 -4.07 -12.49 -7.11
C THR A 134 -3.48 -11.89 -5.84
N ILE A 135 -4.04 -10.79 -5.38
CA ILE A 135 -3.58 -10.03 -4.22
C ILE A 135 -4.68 -10.06 -3.17
N CYS A 136 -4.42 -10.72 -2.06
CA CYS A 136 -5.32 -10.88 -0.92
C CYS A 136 -4.63 -10.52 0.39
N ASP A 137 -5.40 -10.37 1.46
CA ASP A 137 -4.88 -10.30 2.83
C ASP A 137 -5.32 -11.54 3.64
N ASP A 138 -5.06 -11.55 4.94
CA ASP A 138 -5.37 -12.66 5.84
C ASP A 138 -6.86 -12.74 6.25
N ARG A 139 -7.73 -11.86 5.71
CA ARG A 139 -9.17 -11.83 5.99
C ARG A 139 -9.94 -12.64 4.96
N SER A 140 -10.59 -13.69 5.40
CA SER A 140 -11.43 -14.53 4.54
C SER A 140 -12.72 -13.79 4.14
N GLY A 141 -13.12 -13.92 2.87
CA GLY A 141 -14.36 -13.33 2.33
C GLY A 141 -14.28 -11.82 2.04
N GLU A 142 -13.15 -11.17 2.26
CA GLU A 142 -12.94 -9.76 1.96
C GLU A 142 -12.50 -9.53 0.52
N SER A 143 -12.53 -8.27 0.11
CA SER A 143 -12.18 -7.88 -1.25
C SER A 143 -10.68 -7.91 -1.49
N GLY A 144 -10.24 -8.67 -2.48
CA GLY A 144 -8.89 -8.65 -3.02
C GLY A 144 -8.83 -8.03 -4.41
N ARG A 145 -7.69 -8.18 -5.06
CA ARG A 145 -7.42 -7.68 -6.41
C ARG A 145 -6.88 -8.78 -7.29
N ARG A 146 -7.35 -8.80 -8.54
CA ARG A 146 -6.78 -9.63 -9.60
C ARG A 146 -6.24 -8.73 -10.69
N ILE A 147 -4.96 -8.92 -11.03
CA ILE A 147 -4.28 -8.18 -12.09
C ILE A 147 -3.86 -9.19 -13.16
N ARG A 148 -4.41 -9.03 -14.36
CA ARG A 148 -4.03 -9.86 -15.53
C ARG A 148 -3.18 -9.05 -16.47
N VAL A 149 -2.09 -9.64 -16.93
CA VAL A 149 -1.22 -9.07 -17.95
C VAL A 149 -1.39 -9.90 -19.20
N LYS A 150 -2.01 -9.32 -20.22
CA LYS A 150 -2.24 -9.96 -21.51
C LYS A 150 -0.99 -9.90 -22.39
N LYS A 151 -0.92 -10.76 -23.39
CA LYS A 151 0.24 -10.92 -24.28
C LYS A 151 0.78 -9.61 -24.88
N PHE A 152 -0.09 -8.66 -25.17
CA PHE A 152 0.29 -7.34 -25.69
C PHE A 152 0.62 -6.30 -24.58
N GLY A 153 0.79 -6.75 -23.34
CA GLY A 153 1.09 -5.88 -22.20
C GLY A 153 -0.10 -5.04 -21.71
N VAL A 154 -1.32 -5.40 -22.09
CA VAL A 154 -2.54 -4.80 -21.57
C VAL A 154 -2.76 -5.33 -20.15
N ILE A 155 -3.03 -4.40 -19.22
CA ILE A 155 -3.28 -4.70 -17.81
C ILE A 155 -4.77 -4.58 -17.53
N GLU A 156 -5.35 -5.65 -17.03
CA GLU A 156 -6.72 -5.66 -16.48
C GLU A 156 -6.63 -5.75 -14.96
N ASN A 157 -7.37 -4.89 -14.26
CA ASN A 157 -7.43 -4.88 -12.79
C ASN A 157 -8.89 -4.98 -12.36
N GLU A 158 -9.23 -6.05 -11.66
CA GLU A 158 -10.58 -6.30 -11.17
C GLU A 158 -10.59 -6.59 -9.67
N MET A 159 -11.71 -6.30 -9.02
CA MET A 159 -11.96 -6.72 -7.64
C MET A 159 -12.42 -8.17 -7.63
N ILE A 160 -11.90 -8.93 -6.67
CA ILE A 160 -12.30 -10.31 -6.42
C ILE A 160 -12.63 -10.48 -4.93
N VAL A 161 -13.24 -11.59 -4.59
CA VAL A 161 -13.40 -12.02 -3.21
C VAL A 161 -12.31 -13.04 -2.90
N CYS A 162 -11.58 -12.81 -1.82
CA CYS A 162 -10.55 -13.72 -1.33
C CYS A 162 -11.19 -14.90 -0.57
N GLY A 163 -10.75 -16.11 -0.85
CA GLY A 163 -11.25 -17.34 -0.23
C GLY A 163 -10.29 -17.87 0.82
#